data_2b4e661fa517aae1f51463bd584142fc
#
_entry.id   2b4e661fa517aae1f51463bd584142fc
#
_cell.length_a   1.000
_cell.length_b   1.000
_cell.length_c   1.000
_cell.angle_alpha   90.00
_cell.angle_beta   90.00
_cell.angle_gamma   90.00
#
_symmetry.space_group_name_H-M   'P 1'
#
loop_
_entity.id
_entity.type
_entity.pdbx_description
1 polymer ?
#
loop_
_entity_poly.entity_id
_entity_poly.type
_entity_poly.pdbx_seq_one_letter_code
_entity_poly.pdbx_strand_id
1 'polypeptide(L)'
;IEIVEDLKSARFGIIFFGMGLTHTMGRNHNIDIAINLTRDMNDFTKFAIMAMRGHWNVTGSGQVLGWQYGFPYAVDLSRRDQARHQTGETTSVDLLNRNEVEACFYIATDPGAHFPVDAMISSSKKPTVTIDPHINCTTEISDI
;
A
#
# COMPACT_ATOMS: atom_id res chain seq x y z
N ILE A 1 -22.71 -27.99 5.45
CA ILE A 1 -21.93 -26.99 5.38
C ILE A 1 -22.12 -26.25 4.06
N GLU A 2 -23.21 -25.53 4.05
CA GLU A 2 -23.81 -24.83 2.91
C GLU A 2 -22.81 -23.90 2.19
N ILE A 3 -22.06 -23.10 2.93
CA ILE A 3 -21.07 -22.15 2.40
C ILE A 3 -20.01 -22.85 1.50
N VAL A 4 -19.57 -24.05 1.88
CA VAL A 4 -18.55 -24.76 1.12
C VAL A 4 -19.11 -25.23 -0.24
N GLU A 5 -20.36 -25.67 -0.26
CA GLU A 5 -21.02 -26.10 -1.52
C GLU A 5 -21.29 -24.89 -2.43
N ASP A 6 -21.67 -23.75 -1.84
CA ASP A 6 -21.81 -22.48 -2.57
C ASP A 6 -20.50 -22.06 -3.23
N LEU A 7 -19.40 -22.10 -2.47
CA LEU A 7 -18.06 -21.79 -3.00
C LEU A 7 -17.66 -22.73 -4.15
N LYS A 8 -17.91 -24.03 -4.02
CA LYS A 8 -17.58 -25.01 -5.05
C LYS A 8 -18.43 -24.85 -6.32
N SER A 9 -19.67 -24.38 -6.18
CA SER A 9 -20.60 -24.18 -7.31
C SER A 9 -20.34 -22.88 -8.09
N ALA A 10 -19.51 -21.97 -7.55
CA ALA A 10 -19.20 -20.72 -8.21
C ALA A 10 -18.41 -20.93 -9.51
N ARG A 11 -18.72 -20.17 -10.56
CA ARG A 11 -17.95 -20.20 -11.82
C ARG A 11 -16.55 -19.59 -11.68
N PHE A 12 -16.41 -18.65 -10.79
CA PHE A 12 -15.17 -17.97 -10.43
C PHE A 12 -15.33 -17.33 -9.06
N GLY A 13 -14.40 -17.56 -8.17
CA GLY A 13 -14.41 -16.99 -6.83
C GLY A 13 -13.20 -16.11 -6.55
N ILE A 14 -13.38 -15.10 -5.72
CA ILE A 14 -12.29 -14.27 -5.20
C ILE A 14 -12.43 -14.15 -3.69
N ILE A 15 -11.36 -14.44 -2.97
CA ILE A 15 -11.26 -14.20 -1.54
C ILE A 15 -10.57 -12.85 -1.33
N PHE A 16 -11.31 -11.88 -0.83
CA PHE A 16 -10.73 -10.62 -0.38
C PHE A 16 -10.40 -10.71 1.11
N PHE A 17 -9.20 -10.32 1.49
CA PHE A 17 -8.84 -10.23 2.89
C PHE A 17 -8.18 -8.89 3.23
N GLY A 18 -8.43 -8.41 4.44
CA GLY A 18 -7.89 -7.16 4.94
C GLY A 18 -7.01 -7.35 6.17
N MET A 19 -6.68 -6.24 6.80
CA MET A 19 -5.82 -6.19 7.99
C MET A 19 -6.37 -6.97 9.19
N GLY A 20 -7.68 -7.26 9.22
CA GLY A 20 -8.29 -8.09 10.24
C GLY A 20 -7.67 -9.49 10.36
N LEU A 21 -7.18 -10.08 9.26
CA LEU A 21 -6.46 -11.36 9.31
C LEU A 21 -5.04 -11.23 9.89
N THR A 22 -4.39 -10.09 9.67
CA THR A 22 -2.98 -9.89 10.02
C THR A 22 -2.76 -9.28 11.39
N HIS A 23 -3.76 -8.56 11.92
CA HIS A 23 -3.70 -7.84 13.20
C HIS A 23 -4.34 -8.58 14.36
N THR A 24 -4.84 -9.79 14.15
CA THR A 24 -5.41 -10.67 15.18
C THR A 24 -4.41 -11.74 15.61
N MET A 25 -4.73 -12.46 16.70
CA MET A 25 -3.97 -13.64 17.09
C MET A 25 -4.00 -14.66 15.94
N GLY A 26 -2.84 -15.26 15.64
CA GLY A 26 -2.69 -16.19 14.52
C GLY A 26 -2.01 -15.58 13.29
N ARG A 27 -2.04 -14.28 13.09
CA ARG A 27 -1.27 -13.52 12.06
C ARG A 27 -0.97 -14.32 10.77
N ASN A 28 0.23 -14.88 10.67
CA ASN A 28 0.68 -15.65 9.50
C ASN A 28 -0.20 -16.89 9.25
N HIS A 29 -0.64 -17.59 10.27
CA HIS A 29 -1.51 -18.76 10.12
C HIS A 29 -2.87 -18.42 9.52
N ASN A 30 -3.42 -17.24 9.84
CA ASN A 30 -4.68 -16.79 9.23
C ASN A 30 -4.52 -16.56 7.73
N ILE A 31 -3.39 -15.99 7.30
CA ILE A 31 -3.08 -15.81 5.88
C ILE A 31 -2.86 -17.17 5.21
N ASP A 32 -2.12 -18.08 5.85
CA ASP A 32 -1.89 -19.43 5.33
C ASP A 32 -3.20 -20.19 5.14
N ILE A 33 -4.15 -20.05 6.08
CA ILE A 33 -5.48 -20.66 5.96
C ILE A 33 -6.23 -20.09 4.74
N ALA A 34 -6.20 -18.78 4.53
CA ALA A 34 -6.85 -18.13 3.39
C ALA A 34 -6.22 -18.56 2.05
N ILE A 35 -4.89 -18.69 2.00
CA ILE A 35 -4.15 -19.19 0.84
C ILE A 35 -4.51 -20.66 0.58
N ASN A 36 -4.51 -21.50 1.61
CA ASN A 36 -4.86 -22.91 1.51
C ASN A 36 -6.30 -23.10 1.06
N LEU A 37 -7.25 -22.33 1.60
CA LEU A 37 -8.63 -22.35 1.15
C LEU A 37 -8.73 -21.99 -0.35
N THR A 38 -8.01 -20.95 -0.79
CA THR A 38 -7.97 -20.58 -2.21
C THR A 38 -7.43 -21.73 -3.07
N ARG A 39 -6.34 -22.36 -2.63
CA ARG A 39 -5.74 -23.51 -3.32
C ARG A 39 -6.73 -24.68 -3.43
N ASP A 40 -7.34 -25.05 -2.31
CA ASP A 40 -8.27 -26.19 -2.26
C ASP A 40 -9.54 -25.94 -3.08
N MET A 41 -10.00 -24.67 -3.16
CA MET A 41 -11.12 -24.32 -4.06
C MET A 41 -10.74 -24.40 -5.53
N ASN A 42 -9.47 -24.20 -5.91
CA ASN A 42 -9.02 -24.35 -7.30
C ASN A 42 -9.07 -25.82 -7.80
N ASP A 43 -9.26 -26.80 -6.93
CA ASP A 43 -9.56 -28.17 -7.35
C ASP A 43 -10.98 -28.33 -7.94
N PHE A 44 -11.88 -27.39 -7.66
CA PHE A 44 -13.29 -27.44 -8.10
C PHE A 44 -13.61 -26.38 -9.14
N THR A 45 -13.13 -25.15 -8.92
CA THR A 45 -13.39 -24.00 -9.79
C THR A 45 -12.27 -22.98 -9.65
N LYS A 46 -12.20 -22.02 -10.56
CA LYS A 46 -11.17 -20.99 -10.54
C LYS A 46 -11.38 -20.03 -9.36
N PHE A 47 -10.43 -19.98 -8.46
CA PHE A 47 -10.38 -19.07 -7.30
C PHE A 47 -9.11 -18.22 -7.30
N ALA A 48 -9.25 -16.95 -6.94
CA ALA A 48 -8.16 -16.03 -6.69
C ALA A 48 -8.21 -15.51 -5.24
N ILE A 49 -7.11 -14.97 -4.76
CA ILE A 49 -7.02 -14.29 -3.46
C ILE A 49 -6.42 -12.90 -3.66
N MET A 50 -6.96 -11.89 -2.99
CA MET A 50 -6.52 -10.52 -3.09
C MET A 50 -6.47 -9.84 -1.73
N ALA A 51 -5.31 -9.29 -1.40
CA ALA A 51 -5.15 -8.46 -0.22
C ALA A 51 -5.73 -7.05 -0.47
N MET A 52 -6.63 -6.63 0.43
CA MET A 52 -7.16 -5.26 0.48
C MET A 52 -6.24 -4.42 1.38
N ARG A 53 -5.34 -3.68 0.77
CA ARG A 53 -4.44 -2.76 1.50
C ARG A 53 -5.16 -1.49 1.91
N GLY A 54 -4.63 -0.78 2.92
CA GLY A 54 -5.31 0.30 3.61
C GLY A 54 -5.51 1.60 2.85
N HIS A 55 -4.83 1.83 1.74
CA HIS A 55 -4.91 3.06 0.94
C HIS A 55 -5.26 2.78 -0.52
N TRP A 56 -5.62 3.85 -1.25
CA TRP A 56 -6.05 3.79 -2.64
C TRP A 56 -5.00 3.14 -3.54
N ASN A 57 -5.33 1.97 -4.08
CA ASN A 57 -4.55 1.22 -5.06
C ASN A 57 -3.05 1.06 -4.72
N VAL A 58 -2.70 0.95 -3.44
CA VAL A 58 -1.30 0.71 -3.00
C VAL A 58 -0.70 -0.54 -3.66
N THR A 59 -1.52 -1.57 -3.87
CA THR A 59 -1.08 -2.78 -4.56
C THR A 59 -0.70 -2.51 -6.01
N GLY A 60 -1.51 -1.77 -6.76
CA GLY A 60 -1.21 -1.42 -8.16
C GLY A 60 0.02 -0.53 -8.27
N SER A 61 0.14 0.47 -7.40
CA SER A 61 1.33 1.33 -7.33
C SER A 61 2.60 0.51 -7.05
N GLY A 62 2.56 -0.39 -6.06
CA GLY A 62 3.70 -1.24 -5.74
C GLY A 62 4.06 -2.22 -6.85
N GLN A 63 3.08 -2.72 -7.60
CA GLN A 63 3.34 -3.57 -8.78
C GLN A 63 4.04 -2.78 -9.89
N VAL A 64 3.55 -1.60 -10.22
CA VAL A 64 4.17 -0.76 -11.27
C VAL A 64 5.61 -0.38 -10.90
N LEU A 65 5.86 0.04 -9.66
CA LEU A 65 7.21 0.30 -9.18
C LEU A 65 8.10 -0.97 -9.23
N GLY A 66 7.54 -2.12 -8.85
CA GLY A 66 8.23 -3.40 -8.92
C GLY A 66 8.64 -3.80 -10.34
N TRP A 67 7.76 -3.57 -11.33
CA TRP A 67 8.06 -3.87 -12.74
C TRP A 67 9.09 -2.92 -13.34
N GLN A 68 9.05 -1.65 -12.96
CA GLN A 68 9.93 -0.63 -13.53
C GLN A 68 11.31 -0.59 -12.86
N TYR A 69 11.34 -0.77 -11.53
CA TYR A 69 12.54 -0.51 -10.74
C TYR A 69 13.00 -1.69 -9.88
N GLY A 70 12.22 -2.77 -9.81
CA GLY A 70 12.53 -3.94 -8.99
C GLY A 70 12.10 -3.83 -7.53
N PHE A 71 11.54 -2.69 -7.07
CA PHE A 71 11.18 -2.42 -5.69
C PHE A 71 9.74 -1.88 -5.58
N PRO A 72 8.93 -2.37 -4.63
CA PRO A 72 7.49 -2.03 -4.58
C PRO A 72 7.17 -0.70 -3.89
N TYR A 73 8.11 -0.08 -3.17
CA TYR A 73 7.94 1.18 -2.42
C TYR A 73 9.30 1.74 -2.01
N ALA A 74 9.32 2.96 -1.44
CA ALA A 74 10.53 3.63 -0.95
C ALA A 74 11.65 3.65 -2.00
N VAL A 75 11.29 3.96 -3.25
CA VAL A 75 12.23 3.98 -4.36
C VAL A 75 12.78 5.39 -4.53
N ASP A 76 14.08 5.54 -4.31
CA ASP A 76 14.82 6.76 -4.56
C ASP A 76 15.38 6.75 -5.99
N LEU A 77 14.91 7.70 -6.81
CA LEU A 77 15.28 7.89 -8.21
C LEU A 77 16.19 9.12 -8.42
N SER A 78 16.75 9.69 -7.36
CA SER A 78 17.59 10.89 -7.43
C SER A 78 18.88 10.67 -8.26
N ARG A 79 19.32 9.44 -8.36
CA ARG A 79 20.43 9.05 -9.23
C ARG A 79 19.91 8.54 -10.57
N ARG A 80 20.35 9.13 -11.66
CA ARG A 80 19.87 8.84 -13.02
C ARG A 80 20.06 7.40 -13.48
N ASP A 81 21.04 6.71 -12.94
CA ASP A 81 21.51 5.40 -13.40
C ASP A 81 21.11 4.24 -12.49
N GLN A 82 20.60 4.51 -11.30
CA GLN A 82 20.29 3.47 -10.34
C GLN A 82 19.17 3.85 -9.38
N ALA A 83 18.07 3.08 -9.42
CA ALA A 83 17.05 3.11 -8.39
C ALA A 83 17.61 2.51 -7.08
N ARG A 84 17.41 3.21 -5.97
CA ARG A 84 17.78 2.75 -4.63
C ARG A 84 16.52 2.40 -3.83
N HIS A 85 16.61 1.32 -3.08
CA HIS A 85 15.60 0.95 -2.11
C HIS A 85 16.27 0.51 -0.81
N GLN A 86 16.05 1.27 0.25
CA GLN A 86 16.56 0.94 1.57
C GLN A 86 15.59 1.48 2.61
N THR A 87 14.80 0.57 3.18
CA THR A 87 13.85 0.91 4.24
C THR A 87 14.60 1.47 5.45
N GLY A 88 14.18 2.62 5.96
CA GLY A 88 14.90 3.37 6.99
C GLY A 88 15.86 4.43 6.45
N GLU A 89 16.03 4.52 5.10
CA GLU A 89 16.84 5.56 4.46
C GLU A 89 16.13 6.24 3.29
N THR A 90 15.39 5.47 2.47
CA THR A 90 14.78 5.99 1.23
C THR A 90 13.25 6.11 1.32
N THR A 91 12.65 5.95 2.50
CA THR A 91 11.23 6.24 2.66
C THR A 91 10.96 7.75 2.64
N SER A 92 9.74 8.14 2.27
CA SER A 92 9.36 9.56 2.28
C SER A 92 9.55 10.21 3.65
N VAL A 93 9.28 9.47 4.73
CA VAL A 93 9.49 9.93 6.11
C VAL A 93 10.98 10.17 6.40
N ASP A 94 11.85 9.25 5.99
CA ASP A 94 13.29 9.37 6.19
C ASP A 94 13.87 10.58 5.46
N LEU A 95 13.46 10.76 4.19
CA LEU A 95 13.91 11.88 3.35
C LEU A 95 13.42 13.23 3.88
N LEU A 96 12.16 13.31 4.34
CA LEU A 96 11.61 14.51 4.96
C LEU A 96 12.33 14.86 6.27
N ASN A 97 12.58 13.89 7.13
CA ASN A 97 13.27 14.10 8.40
C ASN A 97 14.71 14.55 8.22
N ARG A 98 15.39 14.11 7.18
CA ARG A 98 16.75 14.57 6.84
C ARG A 98 16.79 15.83 5.98
N ASN A 99 15.60 16.40 5.66
CA ASN A 99 15.48 17.60 4.84
C ASN A 99 16.10 17.44 3.42
N GLU A 100 16.02 16.27 2.86
CA GLU A 100 16.55 15.91 1.52
C GLU A 100 15.51 16.09 0.40
N VAL A 101 14.34 16.66 0.71
CA VAL A 101 13.23 16.89 -0.23
C VAL A 101 13.07 18.38 -0.46
N GLU A 102 12.91 18.82 -1.70
CA GLU A 102 12.70 20.23 -2.07
C GLU A 102 11.23 20.56 -2.31
N ALA A 103 10.41 19.60 -2.71
CA ALA A 103 8.96 19.73 -2.90
C ALA A 103 8.26 18.41 -2.62
N CYS A 104 6.96 18.44 -2.29
CA CYS A 104 6.16 17.27 -2.02
C CYS A 104 5.00 17.16 -3.02
N PHE A 105 4.75 15.94 -3.50
CA PHE A 105 3.62 15.64 -4.35
C PHE A 105 2.88 14.43 -3.79
N TYR A 106 1.66 14.64 -3.30
CA TYR A 106 0.82 13.62 -2.69
C TYR A 106 -0.32 13.23 -3.63
N ILE A 107 -0.49 11.95 -3.88
CA ILE A 107 -1.52 11.43 -4.77
C ILE A 107 -2.35 10.39 -4.03
N ALA A 108 -3.64 10.68 -3.79
CA ALA A 108 -4.60 9.80 -3.16
C ALA A 108 -4.10 9.23 -1.83
N THR A 109 -3.51 10.08 -0.98
CA THR A 109 -2.94 9.71 0.32
C THR A 109 -3.05 10.85 1.31
N ASP A 110 -3.16 10.53 2.59
CA ASP A 110 -3.23 11.51 3.68
C ASP A 110 -2.04 11.37 4.67
N PRO A 111 -0.83 11.80 4.29
CA PRO A 111 0.30 11.83 5.21
C PRO A 111 0.05 12.69 6.45
N GLY A 112 -0.78 13.73 6.36
CA GLY A 112 -1.17 14.56 7.51
C GLY A 112 -1.79 13.76 8.65
N ALA A 113 -2.50 12.66 8.35
CA ALA A 113 -3.08 11.75 9.33
C ALA A 113 -2.15 10.59 9.73
N HIS A 114 -1.10 10.30 8.96
CA HIS A 114 -0.35 9.03 9.11
C HIS A 114 1.14 9.19 9.36
N PHE A 115 1.76 10.29 8.91
CA PHE A 115 3.19 10.50 9.10
C PHE A 115 3.50 11.00 10.52
N PRO A 116 4.71 10.75 11.02
CA PRO A 116 5.20 11.39 12.23
C PRO A 116 5.17 12.92 12.12
N VAL A 117 4.92 13.59 13.23
CA VAL A 117 4.77 15.05 13.30
C VAL A 117 6.00 15.78 12.72
N ASP A 118 7.20 15.31 13.01
CA ASP A 118 8.44 15.94 12.52
C ASP A 118 8.55 15.91 10.99
N ALA A 119 8.14 14.79 10.36
CA ALA A 119 8.09 14.68 8.90
C ALA A 119 7.07 15.65 8.30
N MET A 120 5.91 15.83 8.94
CA MET A 120 4.90 16.79 8.49
C MET A 120 5.31 18.24 8.68
N ILE A 121 6.01 18.58 9.78
CA ILE A 121 6.63 19.90 9.97
C ILE A 121 7.68 20.16 8.89
N SER A 122 8.44 19.15 8.49
CA SER A 122 9.39 19.29 7.38
C SER A 122 8.67 19.49 6.04
N SER A 123 7.60 18.74 5.77
CA SER A 123 6.79 18.86 4.57
C SER A 123 6.13 20.25 4.45
N SER A 124 5.52 20.77 5.52
CA SER A 124 4.82 22.05 5.54
C SER A 124 5.70 23.27 5.24
N LYS A 125 7.01 23.12 5.23
CA LYS A 125 7.98 24.16 4.87
C LYS A 125 8.39 24.14 3.39
N LYS A 126 7.78 23.26 2.61
CA LYS A 126 8.15 22.99 1.21
C LYS A 126 6.94 23.18 0.31
N PRO A 127 7.13 23.56 -0.95
CA PRO A 127 6.06 23.55 -1.93
C PRO A 127 5.38 22.17 -1.96
N THR A 128 4.07 22.15 -1.79
CA THR A 128 3.28 20.92 -1.69
C THR A 128 2.10 20.94 -2.62
N VAL A 129 1.97 19.91 -3.44
CA VAL A 129 0.83 19.68 -4.33
C VAL A 129 0.14 18.39 -3.93
N THR A 130 -1.20 18.42 -3.83
CA THR A 130 -2.00 17.26 -3.49
C THR A 130 -3.09 17.01 -4.51
N ILE A 131 -3.21 15.77 -4.97
CA ILE A 131 -4.34 15.28 -5.78
C ILE A 131 -5.07 14.24 -4.99
N ASP A 132 -6.27 14.56 -4.52
CA ASP A 132 -7.12 13.66 -3.74
C ASP A 132 -8.60 13.87 -4.08
N PRO A 133 -9.43 12.82 -4.15
CA PRO A 133 -10.87 12.96 -4.38
C PRO A 133 -11.62 13.55 -3.18
N HIS A 134 -11.00 13.64 -2.03
CA HIS A 134 -11.60 14.15 -0.79
C HIS A 134 -10.70 15.18 -0.12
N ILE A 135 -11.33 16.14 0.57
CA ILE A 135 -10.63 17.04 1.47
C ILE A 135 -10.20 16.25 2.70
N ASN A 136 -8.93 16.31 3.04
CA ASN A 136 -8.30 15.64 4.17
C ASN A 136 -7.23 16.53 4.81
N CYS A 137 -6.58 16.07 5.88
CA CYS A 137 -5.57 16.87 6.60
C CYS A 137 -4.43 17.33 5.69
N THR A 138 -4.05 16.52 4.72
CA THR A 138 -2.97 16.87 3.77
C THR A 138 -3.39 17.93 2.77
N THR A 139 -4.60 17.83 2.22
CA THR A 139 -5.11 18.82 1.27
C THR A 139 -5.31 20.20 1.91
N GLU A 140 -5.63 20.25 3.23
CA GLU A 140 -5.79 21.52 3.94
C GLU A 140 -4.47 22.27 4.17
N ILE A 141 -3.35 21.58 4.16
CA ILE A 141 -2.01 22.16 4.37
C ILE A 141 -1.19 22.27 3.09
N SER A 142 -1.72 21.85 1.95
CA SER A 142 -1.06 21.91 0.66
C SER A 142 -1.23 23.28 0.01
N ASP A 143 -0.26 23.67 -0.81
CA ASP A 143 -0.30 24.94 -1.55
C ASP A 143 -1.26 24.87 -2.76
N ILE A 144 -1.41 23.69 -3.35
CA ILE A 144 -2.28 23.38 -4.50
C ILE A 144 -2.91 22.01 -4.30
#